data_a5848f7afb7253d18540487628086f6a
#
_entry.id   a5848f7afb7253d18540487628086f6a
#
_cell.length_a   1.000
_cell.length_b   1.000
_cell.length_c   1.000
_cell.angle_alpha   90.00
_cell.angle_beta   90.00
_cell.angle_gamma   90.00
#
_symmetry.space_group_name_H-M   'P 1'
#
loop_
_entity.id
_entity.type
_entity.pdbx_description
1 polymer ?
#
loop_
_entity_poly.entity_id
_entity_poly.type
_entity_poly.pdbx_seq_one_letter_code
_entity_poly.pdbx_strand_id
1 'polypeptide(L)'
;HGCTCEIKLMGATESLQSNPDMIRYCEKVCRDKLGLRVTPPAQQAGASEDYAYMVNRVHSHGGKGLFFSTLAPCAGQFHTKEFDFQEDALCNGVKAFCGLTYSLLCEEQP
;
A
#
# COMPACT_ATOMS: atom_id res chain seq x y z
N HIS A 1 32.71 -28.62 -11.16
CA HIS A 1 31.85 -29.81 -11.16
C HIS A 1 31.22 -30.12 -12.54
N GLY A 2 31.59 -29.41 -13.62
CA GLY A 2 31.15 -29.71 -15.00
C GLY A 2 29.65 -29.54 -15.27
N CYS A 3 28.92 -28.81 -14.38
CA CYS A 3 27.50 -28.53 -14.57
C CYS A 3 27.31 -27.29 -15.45
N THR A 4 26.27 -27.32 -16.28
CA THR A 4 25.78 -26.18 -17.03
C THR A 4 24.42 -25.79 -16.47
N CYS A 5 24.08 -24.50 -16.52
CA CYS A 5 22.80 -23.98 -16.07
C CYS A 5 22.21 -23.03 -17.14
N GLU A 6 20.94 -23.19 -17.46
CA GLU A 6 20.17 -22.24 -18.24
C GLU A 6 19.19 -21.53 -17.32
N ILE A 7 19.25 -20.20 -17.30
CA ILE A 7 18.35 -19.38 -16.50
C ILE A 7 17.41 -18.65 -17.45
N LYS A 8 16.11 -18.87 -17.28
CA LYS A 8 15.07 -18.16 -18.03
C LYS A 8 14.24 -17.31 -17.08
N LEU A 9 14.28 -15.99 -17.28
CA LEU A 9 13.44 -15.06 -16.51
C LEU A 9 12.00 -15.20 -16.99
N MET A 10 11.10 -15.61 -16.11
CA MET A 10 9.68 -15.83 -16.40
C MET A 10 8.78 -14.70 -15.90
N GLY A 11 9.27 -13.89 -14.98
CA GLY A 11 8.58 -12.74 -14.42
C GLY A 11 9.43 -12.06 -13.36
N ALA A 12 9.09 -10.83 -13.04
CA ALA A 12 9.73 -10.05 -11.99
C ALA A 12 8.73 -9.06 -11.38
N THR A 13 8.96 -8.67 -10.14
CA THR A 13 8.33 -7.52 -9.50
C THR A 13 9.41 -6.64 -8.90
N GLU A 14 9.12 -5.33 -8.81
CA GLU A 14 10.02 -4.39 -8.16
C GLU A 14 9.78 -4.34 -6.66
N SER A 15 10.75 -3.81 -5.92
CA SER A 15 10.58 -3.52 -4.49
C SER A 15 9.62 -2.35 -4.32
N LEU A 16 8.60 -2.53 -3.49
CA LEU A 16 7.66 -1.47 -3.12
C LEU A 16 8.21 -0.68 -1.93
N GLN A 17 8.47 0.59 -2.14
CA GLN A 17 8.92 1.50 -1.09
C GLN A 17 8.04 2.75 -1.07
N SER A 18 7.22 2.87 -0.03
CA SER A 18 6.44 4.08 0.20
C SER A 18 7.34 5.24 0.65
N ASN A 19 7.02 6.45 0.18
CA ASN A 19 7.76 7.64 0.59
C ASN A 19 7.54 7.92 2.08
N PRO A 20 8.61 8.11 2.90
CA PRO A 20 8.48 8.30 4.35
C PRO A 20 7.69 9.56 4.75
N ASP A 21 7.78 10.65 3.97
CA ASP A 21 7.02 11.87 4.26
C ASP A 21 5.53 11.64 4.03
N MET A 22 5.18 10.95 2.95
CA MET A 22 3.81 10.55 2.66
C MET A 22 3.23 9.62 3.73
N ILE A 23 4.03 8.68 4.23
CA ILE A 23 3.61 7.82 5.35
C ILE A 23 3.21 8.69 6.55
N ARG A 24 4.10 9.58 7.00
CA ARG A 24 3.85 10.46 8.17
C ARG A 24 2.64 11.38 7.95
N TYR A 25 2.54 11.96 6.76
CA TYR A 25 1.41 12.81 6.42
C TYR A 25 0.08 12.04 6.45
N CYS A 26 0.01 10.89 5.80
CA CYS A 26 -1.19 10.06 5.77
C CYS A 26 -1.58 9.55 7.15
N GLU A 27 -0.62 9.12 7.96
CA GLU A 27 -0.88 8.72 9.35
C GLU A 27 -1.51 9.87 10.16
N LYS A 28 -0.96 11.07 10.04
CA LYS A 28 -1.47 12.26 10.72
C LYS A 28 -2.90 12.59 10.27
N VAL A 29 -3.14 12.66 8.97
CA VAL A 29 -4.49 12.96 8.43
C VAL A 29 -5.48 11.89 8.85
N CYS A 30 -5.15 10.62 8.70
CA CYS A 30 -6.04 9.51 9.07
C CYS A 30 -6.40 9.53 10.55
N ARG A 31 -5.42 9.77 11.42
CA ARG A 31 -5.64 9.77 12.86
C ARG A 31 -6.33 11.04 13.33
N ASP A 32 -5.78 12.21 13.00
CA ASP A 32 -6.17 13.48 13.63
C ASP A 32 -7.43 14.09 12.99
N LYS A 33 -7.59 13.96 11.67
CA LYS A 33 -8.71 14.55 10.94
C LYS A 33 -9.85 13.57 10.68
N LEU A 34 -9.51 12.31 10.37
CA LEU A 34 -10.51 11.33 9.99
C LEU A 34 -10.94 10.43 11.15
N GLY A 35 -10.23 10.47 12.30
CA GLY A 35 -10.52 9.63 13.45
C GLY A 35 -10.37 8.13 13.15
N LEU A 36 -9.52 7.77 12.18
CA LEU A 36 -9.25 6.39 11.84
C LEU A 36 -8.15 5.82 12.75
N ARG A 37 -8.31 4.57 13.14
CA ARG A 37 -7.26 3.84 13.83
C ARG A 37 -6.16 3.47 12.84
N VAL A 38 -4.95 3.95 13.09
CA VAL A 38 -3.77 3.67 12.26
C VAL A 38 -2.85 2.72 13.01
N THR A 39 -2.47 1.65 12.37
CA THR A 39 -1.46 0.71 12.86
C THR A 39 -0.08 1.06 12.27
N PRO A 40 1.01 0.79 12.99
CA PRO A 40 2.35 0.95 12.44
C PRO A 40 2.51 0.15 11.14
N PRO A 41 3.35 0.61 10.20
CA PRO A 41 3.62 -0.14 8.99
C PRO A 41 4.16 -1.54 9.34
N ALA A 42 3.66 -2.55 8.66
CA ALA A 42 4.23 -3.89 8.75
C ALA A 42 5.67 -3.85 8.25
N GLN A 43 6.60 -4.40 9.03
CA GLN A 43 8.03 -4.34 8.69
C GLN A 43 8.36 -5.11 7.41
N GLN A 44 7.55 -6.10 7.02
CA GLN A 44 7.64 -6.77 5.72
C GLN A 44 6.30 -7.43 5.41
N ALA A 45 5.71 -7.10 4.28
CA ALA A 45 4.47 -7.74 3.85
C ALA A 45 4.70 -9.19 3.35
N GLY A 46 5.93 -9.57 3.03
CA GLY A 46 6.29 -10.91 2.55
C GLY A 46 5.63 -11.30 1.22
N ALA A 47 5.06 -10.34 0.51
CA ALA A 47 4.34 -10.53 -0.75
C ALA A 47 4.87 -9.60 -1.82
N SER A 48 4.66 -9.98 -3.08
CA SER A 48 4.95 -9.16 -4.24
C SER A 48 3.72 -8.35 -4.61
N GLU A 49 3.95 -7.07 -4.96
CA GLU A 49 2.92 -6.14 -5.39
C GLU A 49 3.32 -5.50 -6.73
N ASP A 50 2.53 -5.67 -7.75
CA ASP A 50 2.75 -5.02 -9.05
C ASP A 50 2.52 -3.50 -8.97
N TYR A 51 1.80 -3.00 -7.98
CA TYR A 51 1.70 -1.58 -7.64
C TYR A 51 3.07 -0.92 -7.41
N ALA A 52 4.13 -1.70 -7.10
CA ALA A 52 5.50 -1.22 -6.98
C ALA A 52 5.96 -0.46 -8.23
N TYR A 53 5.62 -0.93 -9.43
CA TYR A 53 5.95 -0.25 -10.68
C TYR A 53 5.32 1.14 -10.77
N MET A 54 4.08 1.31 -10.30
CA MET A 54 3.39 2.62 -10.29
C MET A 54 4.07 3.57 -9.30
N VAL A 55 4.37 3.13 -8.09
CA VAL A 55 5.06 3.93 -7.08
C VAL A 55 6.45 4.33 -7.56
N ASN A 56 7.23 3.39 -8.09
CA ASN A 56 8.58 3.66 -8.58
C ASN A 56 8.55 4.61 -9.79
N ARG A 57 7.55 4.50 -10.65
CA ARG A 57 7.34 5.45 -11.76
C ARG A 57 7.07 6.85 -11.24
N VAL A 58 6.22 7.02 -10.23
CA VAL A 58 5.97 8.31 -9.57
C VAL A 58 7.26 8.88 -8.98
N HIS A 59 8.01 8.06 -8.23
CA HIS A 59 9.27 8.47 -7.60
C HIS A 59 10.33 8.90 -8.64
N SER A 60 10.44 8.18 -9.75
CA SER A 60 11.41 8.51 -10.82
C SER A 60 11.13 9.85 -11.51
N HIS A 61 9.94 10.42 -11.33
CA HIS A 61 9.55 11.74 -11.83
C HIS A 61 9.47 12.80 -10.71
N GLY A 62 10.06 12.53 -9.55
CA GLY A 62 10.11 13.47 -8.43
C GLY A 62 8.82 13.53 -7.60
N GLY A 63 7.83 12.68 -7.88
CA GLY A 63 6.62 12.57 -7.07
C GLY A 63 6.81 11.72 -5.83
N LYS A 64 5.81 11.70 -4.97
CA LYS A 64 5.79 10.90 -3.73
C LYS A 64 4.66 9.87 -3.81
N GLY A 65 4.97 8.60 -3.68
CA GLY A 65 4.02 7.50 -3.71
C GLY A 65 3.87 6.82 -2.36
N LEU A 66 2.70 6.30 -2.09
CA LEU A 66 2.35 5.57 -0.86
C LEU A 66 1.51 4.35 -1.19
N PHE A 67 1.82 3.25 -0.54
CA PHE A 67 0.94 2.09 -0.43
C PHE A 67 0.43 1.96 1.00
N PHE A 68 -0.87 1.81 1.16
CA PHE A 68 -1.49 1.48 2.45
C PHE A 68 -2.62 0.49 2.27
N SER A 69 -2.95 -0.23 3.33
CA SER A 69 -4.03 -1.21 3.35
C SER A 69 -5.10 -0.82 4.34
N THR A 70 -6.35 -1.09 3.98
CA THR A 70 -7.46 -1.09 4.94
C THR A 70 -7.56 -2.47 5.55
N LEU A 71 -7.37 -2.55 6.87
CA LEU A 71 -7.42 -3.82 7.57
C LEU A 71 -8.86 -4.19 7.94
N ALA A 72 -9.22 -5.44 7.67
CA ALA A 72 -10.48 -6.04 8.05
C ALA A 72 -10.24 -7.43 8.66
N PRO A 73 -11.09 -7.89 9.59
CA PRO A 73 -11.14 -9.30 9.90
C PRO A 73 -11.50 -10.10 8.62
N CYS A 74 -10.69 -11.11 8.34
CA CYS A 74 -10.86 -11.95 7.16
C CYS A 74 -11.19 -13.38 7.55
N ALA A 75 -11.97 -14.05 6.71
CA ALA A 75 -12.20 -15.48 6.73
C ALA A 75 -11.56 -16.10 5.49
N GLY A 76 -11.13 -17.37 5.63
CA GLY A 76 -10.43 -18.06 4.55
C GLY A 76 -9.01 -17.54 4.30
N GLN A 77 -8.34 -18.18 3.38
CA GLN A 77 -7.00 -17.80 2.95
C GLN A 77 -7.06 -16.87 1.75
N PHE A 78 -6.15 -15.89 1.67
CA PHE A 78 -6.02 -15.03 0.50
C PHE A 78 -5.88 -15.86 -0.79
N HIS A 79 -6.49 -15.38 -1.88
CA HIS A 79 -6.47 -16.02 -3.19
C HIS A 79 -7.16 -17.38 -3.27
N THR A 80 -8.08 -17.68 -2.35
CA THR A 80 -8.95 -18.87 -2.41
C THR A 80 -10.41 -18.45 -2.60
N LYS A 81 -11.23 -19.39 -3.04
CA LYS A 81 -12.70 -19.17 -3.20
C LYS A 81 -13.43 -19.01 -1.85
N GLU A 82 -12.81 -19.40 -0.77
CA GLU A 82 -13.34 -19.27 0.60
C GLU A 82 -12.95 -17.94 1.25
N PHE A 83 -12.15 -17.09 0.55
CA PHE A 83 -11.76 -15.79 1.08
C PHE A 83 -12.98 -14.88 1.22
N ASP A 84 -13.13 -14.30 2.40
CA ASP A 84 -14.15 -13.31 2.72
C ASP A 84 -13.63 -12.31 3.75
N PHE A 85 -14.24 -11.14 3.87
CA PHE A 85 -13.84 -10.12 4.84
C PHE A 85 -15.06 -9.32 5.31
N GLN A 86 -14.93 -8.66 6.45
CA GLN A 86 -15.99 -7.79 6.96
C GLN A 86 -16.08 -6.52 6.13
N GLU A 87 -17.19 -6.36 5.41
CA GLU A 87 -17.43 -5.28 4.44
C GLU A 87 -17.48 -3.89 5.09
N ASP A 88 -17.77 -3.78 6.39
CA ASP A 88 -17.73 -2.51 7.12
C ASP A 88 -16.37 -1.79 7.01
N ALA A 89 -15.30 -2.54 6.76
CA ALA A 89 -13.97 -1.99 6.53
C ALA A 89 -13.89 -1.15 5.23
N LEU A 90 -14.77 -1.37 4.26
CA LEU A 90 -14.84 -0.58 3.02
C LEU A 90 -15.12 0.90 3.32
N CYS A 91 -15.96 1.20 4.31
CA CYS A 91 -16.23 2.57 4.74
C CYS A 91 -14.96 3.29 5.21
N ASN A 92 -14.06 2.57 5.91
CA ASN A 92 -12.79 3.13 6.35
C ASN A 92 -11.86 3.39 5.16
N GLY A 93 -11.84 2.51 4.17
CA GLY A 93 -11.10 2.69 2.92
C GLY A 93 -11.55 3.93 2.16
N VAL A 94 -12.86 4.05 1.91
CA VAL A 94 -13.45 5.22 1.25
C VAL A 94 -13.13 6.50 2.01
N LYS A 95 -13.32 6.49 3.34
CA LYS A 95 -13.01 7.64 4.20
C LYS A 95 -11.54 8.05 4.12
N ALA A 96 -10.61 7.08 4.14
CA ALA A 96 -9.19 7.34 4.02
C ALA A 96 -8.85 7.94 2.65
N PHE A 97 -9.27 7.32 1.54
CA PHE A 97 -8.99 7.83 0.20
C PHE A 97 -9.56 9.22 -0.06
N CYS A 98 -10.83 9.44 0.27
CA CYS A 98 -11.47 10.75 0.09
C CYS A 98 -10.81 11.82 0.96
N GLY A 99 -10.56 11.51 2.23
CA GLY A 99 -9.97 12.47 3.17
C GLY A 99 -8.52 12.81 2.83
N LEU A 100 -7.71 11.83 2.45
CA LEU A 100 -6.34 12.05 2.01
C LEU A 100 -6.29 12.86 0.70
N THR A 101 -7.12 12.51 -0.27
CA THR A 101 -7.21 13.25 -1.54
C THR A 101 -7.61 14.70 -1.30
N TYR A 102 -8.63 14.94 -0.47
CA TYR A 102 -9.04 16.28 -0.12
C TYR A 102 -7.91 17.08 0.55
N SER A 103 -7.26 16.49 1.56
CA SER A 103 -6.15 17.13 2.26
C SER A 103 -4.96 17.44 1.34
N LEU A 104 -4.63 16.55 0.41
CA LEU A 104 -3.54 16.77 -0.55
C LEU A 104 -3.86 17.84 -1.59
N LEU A 105 -5.13 18.03 -1.96
CA LEU A 105 -5.53 19.01 -2.98
C LEU A 105 -5.85 20.39 -2.39
N CYS A 106 -6.34 20.45 -1.15
CA CYS A 106 -6.91 21.67 -0.55
C CYS A 106 -6.09 22.26 0.59
N GLU A 107 -5.05 21.56 1.06
CA GLU A 107 -4.23 21.96 2.20
C GLU A 107 -2.76 22.03 1.82
N GLU A 108 -1.92 22.57 2.72
CA GLU A 108 -0.47 22.58 2.52
C GLU A 108 0.08 21.15 2.44
N GLN A 109 0.79 20.87 1.35
CA GLN A 109 1.37 19.56 1.07
C GLN A 109 2.66 19.34 1.87
N PRO A 110 3.01 18.08 2.17
CA PRO A 110 4.23 17.71 2.89
C PRO A 110 5.52 17.92 2.09
#